data_7dc98e40623b6c6aadae59add16b4505
#
_entry.id   7dc98e40623b6c6aadae59add16b4505
#
_cell.length_a   1.000
_cell.length_b   1.000
_cell.length_c   1.000
_cell.angle_alpha   90.00
_cell.angle_beta   90.00
_cell.angle_gamma   90.00
#
_symmetry.space_group_name_H-M   'P 1'
#
loop_
_entity.id
_entity.type
_entity.pdbx_description
1 polymer ?
#
loop_
_entity_poly.entity_id
_entity_poly.type
_entity_poly.pdbx_seq_one_letter_code
_entity_poly.pdbx_strand_id
1 'polypeptide(L)'
;YWDHVLGDFYGTSMENAASIREAFEESGEIAPKLLRRFGITEGNRQTLLLGMFMSQLVNPYKYTIYPGFYESCGPEGEKLIEYVEKEWKKEAHIGELPLDIVAQVVEHGDKAVAAINKASASVKKNKEEFARLQNDMHCYREFAYFFNRKVKAAQHVLNYQWGKDIAELDKAIPYMEESLEHY
;
A
#
# COMPACT_ATOMS: atom_id res chain seq x y z
N TYR A 1 5.72 27.49 -3.21
CA TYR A 1 6.00 27.72 -1.78
C TYR A 1 6.87 26.59 -1.20
N TRP A 2 6.41 25.34 -1.23
CA TRP A 2 7.14 24.23 -0.62
C TRP A 2 8.51 23.96 -1.25
N ASP A 3 8.67 24.13 -2.55
CA ASP A 3 9.96 23.95 -3.22
C ASP A 3 10.99 24.99 -2.74
N HIS A 4 10.58 26.23 -2.42
CA HIS A 4 11.45 27.23 -1.78
C HIS A 4 11.86 26.81 -0.37
N VAL A 5 10.89 26.37 0.45
CA VAL A 5 11.15 25.93 1.83
C VAL A 5 12.12 24.76 1.86
N LEU A 6 11.87 23.74 1.05
CA LEU A 6 12.72 22.54 0.94
C LEU A 6 14.09 22.87 0.35
N GLY A 7 14.14 23.76 -0.67
CA GLY A 7 15.39 24.22 -1.27
C GLY A 7 16.29 24.93 -0.28
N ASP A 8 15.74 25.84 0.51
CA ASP A 8 16.48 26.57 1.56
C ASP A 8 16.89 25.64 2.71
N PHE A 9 16.00 24.74 3.13
CA PHE A 9 16.25 23.81 4.23
C PHE A 9 17.37 22.81 3.90
N TYR A 10 17.32 22.20 2.73
CA TYR A 10 18.33 21.23 2.30
C TYR A 10 19.51 21.86 1.54
N GLY A 11 19.45 23.15 1.23
CA GLY A 11 20.50 23.85 0.49
C GLY A 11 20.67 23.32 -0.94
N THR A 12 19.57 23.07 -1.62
CA THR A 12 19.52 22.49 -2.98
C THR A 12 18.80 23.42 -3.96
N SER A 13 18.84 23.09 -5.24
CA SER A 13 18.13 23.84 -6.29
C SER A 13 16.61 23.62 -6.20
N MET A 14 15.85 24.54 -6.82
CA MET A 14 14.38 24.45 -6.91
C MET A 14 13.93 23.17 -7.59
N GLU A 15 14.64 22.73 -8.63
CA GLU A 15 14.32 21.48 -9.32
C GLU A 15 14.47 20.25 -8.40
N ASN A 16 15.56 20.20 -7.64
CA ASN A 16 15.76 19.09 -6.69
C ASN A 16 14.83 19.20 -5.47
N ALA A 17 14.49 20.42 -5.03
CA ALA A 17 13.46 20.62 -4.02
C ALA A 17 12.08 20.11 -4.48
N ALA A 18 11.73 20.32 -5.75
CA ALA A 18 10.53 19.76 -6.34
C ALA A 18 10.55 18.21 -6.34
N SER A 19 11.71 17.59 -6.58
CA SER A 19 11.85 16.13 -6.47
C SER A 19 11.69 15.64 -5.01
N ILE A 20 12.17 16.38 -4.02
CA ILE A 20 11.93 16.09 -2.60
C ILE A 20 10.42 16.16 -2.29
N ARG A 21 9.74 17.21 -2.77
CA ARG A 21 8.28 17.33 -2.61
C ARG A 21 7.52 16.20 -3.27
N GLU A 22 7.91 15.82 -4.50
CA GLU A 22 7.35 14.68 -5.21
C GLU A 22 7.49 13.39 -4.38
N ALA A 23 8.62 13.15 -3.73
CA ALA A 23 8.81 12.00 -2.86
C ALA A 23 7.81 11.99 -1.69
N PHE A 24 7.55 13.14 -1.06
CA PHE A 24 6.51 13.25 -0.02
C PHE A 24 5.10 13.02 -0.57
N GLU A 25 4.78 13.58 -1.74
CA GLU A 25 3.47 13.42 -2.37
C GLU A 25 3.21 11.94 -2.71
N GLU A 26 4.16 11.29 -3.34
CA GLU A 26 4.04 9.88 -3.73
C GLU A 26 3.97 8.95 -2.50
N SER A 27 4.85 9.10 -1.52
CA SER A 27 4.81 8.29 -0.30
C SER A 27 3.53 8.51 0.52
N GLY A 28 3.00 9.72 0.50
CA GLY A 28 1.76 10.12 1.18
C GLY A 28 0.50 9.43 0.65
N GLU A 29 0.52 8.90 -0.57
CA GLU A 29 -0.61 8.18 -1.17
C GLU A 29 -0.72 6.72 -0.69
N ILE A 30 0.36 6.12 -0.20
CA ILE A 30 0.43 4.68 0.09
C ILE A 30 -0.52 4.29 1.23
N ALA A 31 -0.30 4.83 2.43
CA ALA A 31 -1.07 4.45 3.61
C ALA A 31 -2.57 4.80 3.49
N PRO A 32 -2.98 5.98 3.00
CA PRO A 32 -4.39 6.30 2.81
C PRO A 32 -5.12 5.35 1.85
N LYS A 33 -4.49 4.98 0.73
CA LYS A 33 -5.07 4.03 -0.23
C LYS A 33 -5.28 2.64 0.39
N LEU A 34 -4.26 2.14 1.11
CA LEU A 34 -4.34 0.85 1.78
C LEU A 34 -5.37 0.86 2.92
N LEU A 35 -5.38 1.90 3.77
CA LEU A 35 -6.35 2.06 4.85
C LEU A 35 -7.78 2.07 4.32
N ARG A 36 -8.01 2.84 3.26
CA ARG A 36 -9.32 2.97 2.66
C ARG A 36 -9.87 1.65 2.13
N ARG A 37 -9.01 0.84 1.50
CA ARG A 37 -9.45 -0.40 0.83
C ARG A 37 -9.36 -1.65 1.70
N PHE A 38 -8.42 -1.72 2.64
CA PHE A 38 -8.13 -2.96 3.38
C PHE A 38 -8.24 -2.86 4.89
N GLY A 39 -8.15 -1.67 5.47
CA GLY A 39 -7.86 -1.55 6.88
C GLY A 39 -8.77 -0.62 7.66
N ILE A 40 -9.76 0.00 7.05
CA ILE A 40 -10.67 0.86 7.79
C ILE A 40 -11.65 -0.01 8.56
N THR A 41 -11.33 -0.21 9.83
CA THR A 41 -12.28 -0.71 10.80
C THR A 41 -12.64 0.42 11.73
N GLU A 42 -13.91 0.72 11.78
CA GLU A 42 -14.45 1.75 12.63
C GLU A 42 -14.11 1.50 14.10
N GLY A 43 -13.75 2.56 14.78
CA GLY A 43 -13.49 2.53 16.22
C GLY A 43 -12.29 1.68 16.64
N ASN A 44 -11.62 1.05 15.71
CA ASN A 44 -10.50 0.21 16.05
C ASN A 44 -9.19 0.99 16.10
N ARG A 45 -9.08 1.84 17.10
CA ARG A 45 -7.84 2.55 17.44
C ARG A 45 -6.66 1.60 17.70
N GLN A 46 -6.96 0.33 17.91
CA GLN A 46 -5.96 -0.71 18.18
C GLN A 46 -5.50 -1.42 16.92
N THR A 47 -6.23 -1.31 15.84
CA THR A 47 -5.85 -1.91 14.57
C THR A 47 -5.30 -0.89 13.60
N LEU A 48 -4.19 -0.36 13.93
CA LEU A 48 -3.18 0.05 12.97
C LEU A 48 -2.71 -1.14 12.11
N LEU A 49 -3.50 -2.20 12.05
CA LEU A 49 -3.06 -3.48 11.48
C LEU A 49 -3.25 -3.56 9.97
N LEU A 50 -3.85 -2.54 9.34
CA LEU A 50 -3.92 -2.41 7.88
C LEU A 50 -4.13 -3.74 7.12
N GLY A 51 -4.99 -4.63 7.66
CA GLY A 51 -5.05 -5.98 7.09
C GLY A 51 -3.72 -6.76 7.19
N MET A 52 -2.89 -6.46 8.20
CA MET A 52 -1.58 -7.09 8.36
C MET A 52 -1.66 -8.58 8.65
N PHE A 53 -2.75 -9.04 9.26
CA PHE A 53 -2.98 -10.47 9.42
C PHE A 53 -3.69 -11.05 8.21
N MET A 54 -3.19 -12.17 7.70
CA MET A 54 -3.83 -12.90 6.61
C MET A 54 -5.31 -13.17 6.92
N SER A 55 -5.63 -13.50 8.18
CA SER A 55 -7.01 -13.74 8.62
C SER A 55 -7.95 -12.55 8.45
N GLN A 56 -7.44 -11.32 8.37
CA GLN A 56 -8.24 -10.14 8.09
C GLN A 56 -8.58 -10.02 6.60
N LEU A 57 -7.69 -10.48 5.75
CA LEU A 57 -7.86 -10.44 4.29
C LEU A 57 -8.81 -11.53 3.78
N VAL A 58 -8.84 -12.69 4.46
CA VAL A 58 -9.59 -13.88 3.99
C VAL A 58 -10.83 -14.22 4.81
N ASN A 59 -11.11 -13.48 5.87
CA ASN A 59 -12.27 -13.72 6.75
C ASN A 59 -13.25 -12.55 6.68
N PRO A 60 -14.46 -12.74 6.10
CA PRO A 60 -15.44 -11.68 5.92
C PRO A 60 -15.89 -11.05 7.25
N TYR A 61 -15.90 -11.83 8.35
CA TYR A 61 -16.34 -11.34 9.67
C TYR A 61 -15.29 -10.49 10.40
N LYS A 62 -14.06 -10.42 9.88
CA LYS A 62 -12.99 -9.61 10.47
C LYS A 62 -12.72 -8.29 9.75
N TYR A 63 -13.41 -8.03 8.65
CA TYR A 63 -13.18 -6.81 7.88
C TYR A 63 -13.69 -5.56 8.58
N THR A 64 -14.80 -5.67 9.29
CA THR A 64 -15.36 -4.53 9.99
C THR A 64 -16.37 -4.98 11.04
N ILE A 65 -16.31 -4.34 12.20
CA ILE A 65 -17.36 -4.44 13.22
C ILE A 65 -18.52 -3.50 12.86
N TYR A 66 -18.27 -2.49 12.03
CA TYR A 66 -19.22 -1.46 11.63
C TYR A 66 -19.21 -1.26 10.09
N PRO A 67 -20.00 -2.07 9.38
CA PRO A 67 -20.04 -2.05 7.91
C PRO A 67 -20.31 -0.66 7.29
N GLY A 68 -21.24 0.08 7.88
CA GLY A 68 -21.63 1.38 7.35
C GLY A 68 -20.52 2.44 7.34
N PHE A 69 -19.58 2.35 8.28
CA PHE A 69 -18.42 3.23 8.28
C PHE A 69 -17.45 2.90 7.14
N TYR A 70 -17.19 1.63 6.91
CA TYR A 70 -16.36 1.19 5.80
C TYR A 70 -16.91 1.69 4.47
N GLU A 71 -18.22 1.58 4.28
CA GLU A 71 -18.90 2.02 3.07
C GLU A 71 -18.89 3.54 2.89
N SER A 72 -18.89 4.30 3.99
CA SER A 72 -18.94 5.77 3.96
C SER A 72 -17.58 6.46 3.81
N CYS A 73 -16.47 5.77 4.06
CA CYS A 73 -15.14 6.38 4.18
C CYS A 73 -14.32 6.39 2.90
N GLY A 74 -14.79 5.80 1.84
CA GLY A 74 -14.03 5.71 0.59
C GLY A 74 -14.93 5.72 -0.63
N PRO A 75 -14.35 5.80 -1.83
CA PRO A 75 -15.08 5.60 -3.05
C PRO A 75 -15.63 4.18 -3.13
N GLU A 76 -16.68 4.02 -3.94
CA GLU A 76 -17.22 2.71 -4.27
C GLU A 76 -16.12 1.77 -4.71
N GLY A 77 -16.15 0.53 -4.25
CA GLY A 77 -15.16 -0.47 -4.59
C GLY A 77 -15.38 -1.77 -3.85
N GLU A 78 -14.49 -2.72 -4.11
CA GLU A 78 -14.62 -4.09 -3.64
C GLU A 78 -13.60 -4.42 -2.56
N LYS A 79 -14.03 -5.19 -1.55
CA LYS A 79 -13.13 -5.91 -0.65
C LYS A 79 -12.49 -7.08 -1.41
N LEU A 80 -11.34 -7.55 -0.95
CA LEU A 80 -10.67 -8.68 -1.61
C LEU A 80 -11.55 -9.93 -1.70
N ILE A 81 -12.36 -10.19 -0.68
CA ILE A 81 -13.30 -11.32 -0.67
C ILE A 81 -14.38 -11.16 -1.75
N GLU A 82 -14.95 -9.98 -1.88
CA GLU A 82 -15.97 -9.66 -2.87
C GLU A 82 -15.40 -9.74 -4.29
N TYR A 83 -14.18 -9.24 -4.47
CA TYR A 83 -13.45 -9.34 -5.73
C TYR A 83 -13.28 -10.79 -6.17
N VAL A 84 -12.74 -11.65 -5.30
CA VAL A 84 -12.51 -13.06 -5.63
C VAL A 84 -13.84 -13.82 -5.84
N GLU A 85 -14.87 -13.50 -5.07
CA GLU A 85 -16.20 -14.07 -5.25
C GLU A 85 -16.78 -13.75 -6.63
N LYS A 86 -16.68 -12.48 -7.06
CA LYS A 86 -17.13 -12.03 -8.38
C LYS A 86 -16.34 -12.69 -9.52
N GLU A 87 -15.01 -12.76 -9.37
CA GLU A 87 -14.17 -13.50 -10.32
C GLU A 87 -14.63 -14.96 -10.47
N TRP A 88 -14.91 -15.63 -9.35
CA TRP A 88 -15.42 -17.00 -9.36
C TRP A 88 -16.77 -17.11 -10.03
N LYS A 89 -17.68 -16.19 -9.75
CA LYS A 89 -19.04 -16.14 -10.33
C LYS A 89 -19.09 -15.57 -11.75
N LYS A 90 -17.98 -15.01 -12.25
CA LYS A 90 -17.90 -14.27 -13.52
C LYS A 90 -18.84 -13.05 -13.55
N GLU A 91 -18.96 -12.36 -12.44
CA GLU A 91 -19.70 -11.13 -12.28
C GLU A 91 -18.85 -9.92 -12.63
N ALA A 92 -19.49 -8.81 -12.99
CA ALA A 92 -18.80 -7.55 -13.30
C ALA A 92 -18.28 -6.89 -12.02
N HIS A 93 -17.06 -6.36 -12.09
CA HIS A 93 -16.47 -5.56 -11.02
C HIS A 93 -17.02 -4.13 -11.01
N ILE A 94 -16.97 -3.50 -9.83
CA ILE A 94 -17.41 -2.12 -9.63
C ILE A 94 -16.41 -1.31 -8.79
N GLY A 95 -16.22 -0.04 -9.16
CA GLY A 95 -15.43 0.91 -8.40
C GLY A 95 -13.94 0.56 -8.28
N GLU A 96 -13.32 0.89 -7.14
CA GLU A 96 -11.92 0.57 -6.88
C GLU A 96 -11.71 -0.90 -6.58
N LEU A 97 -10.78 -1.51 -7.28
CA LEU A 97 -10.46 -2.93 -7.12
C LEU A 97 -9.25 -3.12 -6.19
N PRO A 98 -9.28 -4.12 -5.28
CA PRO A 98 -8.21 -4.31 -4.30
C PRO A 98 -6.85 -4.62 -4.94
N LEU A 99 -6.81 -5.34 -6.06
CA LEU A 99 -5.57 -5.65 -6.76
C LEU A 99 -4.98 -4.43 -7.47
N ASP A 100 -5.82 -3.54 -7.99
CA ASP A 100 -5.37 -2.30 -8.60
C ASP A 100 -4.78 -1.35 -7.54
N ILE A 101 -5.41 -1.27 -6.38
CA ILE A 101 -4.91 -0.44 -5.27
C ILE A 101 -3.53 -0.91 -4.82
N VAL A 102 -3.30 -2.22 -4.64
CA VAL A 102 -1.97 -2.70 -4.25
C VAL A 102 -0.93 -2.59 -5.35
N ALA A 103 -1.32 -2.55 -6.62
CA ALA A 103 -0.42 -2.21 -7.72
C ALA A 103 -0.04 -0.72 -7.71
N GLN A 104 -1.03 0.17 -7.52
CA GLN A 104 -0.80 1.61 -7.43
C GLN A 104 0.13 1.99 -6.27
N VAL A 105 -0.04 1.40 -5.08
CA VAL A 105 0.83 1.73 -3.94
C VAL A 105 2.29 1.30 -4.16
N VAL A 106 2.53 0.21 -4.89
CA VAL A 106 3.89 -0.17 -5.32
C VAL A 106 4.46 0.88 -6.27
N GLU A 107 3.68 1.32 -7.25
CA GLU A 107 4.10 2.39 -8.18
C GLU A 107 4.43 3.70 -7.44
N HIS A 108 3.60 4.09 -6.47
CA HIS A 108 3.86 5.25 -5.61
C HIS A 108 5.16 5.08 -4.80
N GLY A 109 5.41 3.91 -4.24
CA GLY A 109 6.66 3.62 -3.52
C GLY A 109 7.90 3.73 -4.39
N ASP A 110 7.85 3.18 -5.60
CA ASP A 110 8.94 3.26 -6.56
C ASP A 110 9.20 4.71 -7.01
N LYS A 111 8.15 5.49 -7.27
CA LYS A 111 8.24 6.92 -7.61
C LYS A 111 8.84 7.73 -6.46
N ALA A 112 8.41 7.49 -5.22
CA ALA A 112 8.93 8.17 -4.05
C ALA A 112 10.44 7.96 -3.89
N VAL A 113 10.91 6.71 -4.03
CA VAL A 113 12.35 6.38 -3.98
C VAL A 113 13.12 6.99 -5.15
N ALA A 114 12.58 6.94 -6.36
CA ALA A 114 13.22 7.55 -7.52
C ALA A 114 13.37 9.07 -7.36
N ALA A 115 12.33 9.75 -6.88
CA ALA A 115 12.30 11.20 -6.67
C ALA A 115 13.31 11.63 -5.58
N ILE A 116 13.34 10.96 -4.42
CA ILE A 116 14.28 11.32 -3.36
C ILE A 116 15.74 11.06 -3.76
N ASN A 117 16.01 9.97 -4.49
CA ASN A 117 17.34 9.65 -4.97
C ASN A 117 17.86 10.67 -6.00
N LYS A 118 16.98 11.22 -6.84
CA LYS A 118 17.33 12.28 -7.79
C LYS A 118 17.88 13.52 -7.09
N ALA A 119 17.33 13.88 -5.92
CA ALA A 119 17.77 15.05 -5.16
C ALA A 119 19.07 14.81 -4.35
N SER A 120 19.41 13.57 -4.05
CA SER A 120 20.41 13.17 -3.05
C SER A 120 21.78 13.84 -3.25
N ALA A 121 22.32 13.82 -4.46
CA ALA A 121 23.65 14.37 -4.75
C ALA A 121 23.76 15.89 -4.60
N SER A 122 22.65 16.61 -4.56
CA SER A 122 22.58 18.07 -4.54
C SER A 122 22.44 18.68 -3.14
N VAL A 123 22.13 17.85 -2.14
CA VAL A 123 21.86 18.27 -0.75
C VAL A 123 23.14 18.75 -0.06
N LYS A 124 23.14 20.00 0.42
CA LYS A 124 24.30 20.64 1.07
C LYS A 124 24.09 20.87 2.56
N LYS A 125 22.84 21.02 3.01
CA LYS A 125 22.47 21.29 4.41
C LYS A 125 21.61 20.14 4.95
N ASN A 126 21.55 19.98 6.26
CA ASN A 126 20.71 19.01 6.95
C ASN A 126 20.80 17.58 6.38
N LYS A 127 22.03 17.18 6.06
CA LYS A 127 22.30 15.88 5.37
C LYS A 127 21.86 14.67 6.17
N GLU A 128 21.97 14.71 7.50
CA GLU A 128 21.50 13.62 8.35
C GLU A 128 19.99 13.46 8.29
N GLU A 129 19.27 14.58 8.31
CA GLU A 129 17.81 14.58 8.18
C GLU A 129 17.37 14.11 6.79
N PHE A 130 18.10 14.54 5.74
CA PHE A 130 17.85 14.06 4.40
C PHE A 130 18.09 12.54 4.29
N ALA A 131 19.14 12.01 4.92
CA ALA A 131 19.40 10.58 4.93
C ALA A 131 18.28 9.79 5.63
N ARG A 132 17.70 10.34 6.72
CA ARG A 132 16.50 9.73 7.36
C ARG A 132 15.31 9.76 6.43
N LEU A 133 15.04 10.93 5.82
CA LEU A 133 13.95 11.05 4.84
C LEU A 133 14.12 10.06 3.66
N GLN A 134 15.34 9.91 3.15
CA GLN A 134 15.63 8.94 2.10
C GLN A 134 15.33 7.51 2.56
N ASN A 135 15.74 7.16 3.77
CA ASN A 135 15.42 5.85 4.37
C ASN A 135 13.92 5.66 4.54
N ASP A 136 13.17 6.70 4.95
CA ASP A 136 11.72 6.63 5.09
C ASP A 136 11.03 6.31 3.75
N MET A 137 11.50 6.90 2.63
CA MET A 137 10.97 6.56 1.31
C MET A 137 11.20 5.08 0.95
N HIS A 138 12.37 4.55 1.29
CA HIS A 138 12.64 3.11 1.13
C HIS A 138 11.71 2.26 2.01
N CYS A 139 11.50 2.64 3.27
CA CYS A 139 10.56 1.94 4.16
C CYS A 139 9.13 1.94 3.61
N TYR A 140 8.64 3.07 3.08
CA TYR A 140 7.33 3.13 2.45
C TYR A 140 7.23 2.23 1.21
N ARG A 141 8.28 2.18 0.39
CA ARG A 141 8.32 1.28 -0.76
C ARG A 141 8.28 -0.19 -0.32
N GLU A 142 9.13 -0.59 0.62
CA GLU A 142 9.15 -1.97 1.11
C GLU A 142 7.80 -2.34 1.74
N PHE A 143 7.17 -1.44 2.50
CA PHE A 143 5.83 -1.65 3.03
C PHE A 143 4.78 -1.86 1.92
N ALA A 144 4.87 -1.10 0.81
CA ALA A 144 3.98 -1.28 -0.33
C ALA A 144 4.16 -2.66 -1.00
N TYR A 145 5.40 -3.11 -1.19
CA TYR A 145 5.71 -4.44 -1.72
C TYR A 145 5.25 -5.55 -0.78
N PHE A 146 5.57 -5.44 0.51
CA PHE A 146 5.08 -6.36 1.53
C PHE A 146 3.57 -6.56 1.44
N PHE A 147 2.83 -5.45 1.41
CA PHE A 147 1.37 -5.51 1.39
C PHE A 147 0.83 -6.07 0.06
N ASN A 148 1.41 -5.68 -1.07
CA ASN A 148 1.06 -6.21 -2.38
C ASN A 148 1.22 -7.73 -2.44
N ARG A 149 2.36 -8.25 -2.00
CA ARG A 149 2.63 -9.70 -1.99
C ARG A 149 1.66 -10.44 -1.09
N LYS A 150 1.39 -9.91 0.08
CA LYS A 150 0.44 -10.47 1.03
C LYS A 150 -0.98 -10.53 0.49
N VAL A 151 -1.45 -9.48 -0.19
CA VAL A 151 -2.78 -9.47 -0.81
C VAL A 151 -2.86 -10.49 -1.95
N LYS A 152 -1.82 -10.65 -2.76
CA LYS A 152 -1.76 -11.70 -3.79
C LYS A 152 -1.81 -13.10 -3.20
N ALA A 153 -1.08 -13.35 -2.11
CA ALA A 153 -1.19 -14.61 -1.39
C ALA A 153 -2.61 -14.85 -0.88
N ALA A 154 -3.24 -13.83 -0.29
CA ALA A 154 -4.62 -13.90 0.20
C ALA A 154 -5.63 -14.18 -0.91
N GLN A 155 -5.43 -13.61 -2.10
CA GLN A 155 -6.25 -13.91 -3.29
C GLN A 155 -6.22 -15.42 -3.61
N HIS A 156 -5.05 -16.04 -3.61
CA HIS A 156 -4.93 -17.48 -3.86
C HIS A 156 -5.58 -18.33 -2.75
N VAL A 157 -5.45 -17.91 -1.49
CA VAL A 157 -6.15 -18.56 -0.37
C VAL A 157 -7.67 -18.48 -0.56
N LEU A 158 -8.20 -17.35 -1.00
CA LEU A 158 -9.62 -17.17 -1.29
C LEU A 158 -10.06 -18.01 -2.52
N ASN A 159 -9.25 -18.10 -3.56
CA ASN A 159 -9.50 -18.98 -4.70
C ASN A 159 -9.62 -20.43 -4.25
N TYR A 160 -8.73 -20.88 -3.34
CA TYR A 160 -8.85 -22.21 -2.74
C TYR A 160 -10.14 -22.37 -1.94
N GLN A 161 -10.58 -21.35 -1.21
CA GLN A 161 -11.83 -21.44 -0.44
C GLN A 161 -13.05 -21.68 -1.34
N TRP A 162 -13.05 -21.13 -2.54
CA TRP A 162 -14.11 -21.33 -3.53
C TRP A 162 -13.94 -22.64 -4.33
N GLY A 163 -12.79 -22.82 -4.94
CA GLY A 163 -12.55 -23.91 -5.91
C GLY A 163 -12.10 -25.22 -5.29
N LYS A 164 -11.62 -25.23 -4.03
CA LYS A 164 -11.01 -26.38 -3.35
C LYS A 164 -9.81 -26.98 -4.08
N ASP A 165 -9.22 -26.23 -5.04
CA ASP A 165 -8.02 -26.65 -5.73
C ASP A 165 -6.79 -26.35 -4.86
N ILE A 166 -6.11 -27.40 -4.39
CA ILE A 166 -4.93 -27.27 -3.53
C ILE A 166 -3.78 -26.55 -4.22
N ALA A 167 -3.71 -26.57 -5.56
CA ALA A 167 -2.68 -25.84 -6.31
C ALA A 167 -2.75 -24.33 -6.09
N GLU A 168 -3.89 -23.77 -5.68
CA GLU A 168 -3.99 -22.37 -5.32
C GLU A 168 -3.21 -22.06 -4.02
N LEU A 169 -3.16 -22.98 -3.05
CA LEU A 169 -2.33 -22.79 -1.86
C LEU A 169 -0.84 -22.86 -2.18
N ASP A 170 -0.43 -23.71 -3.10
CA ASP A 170 0.96 -23.77 -3.58
C ASP A 170 1.38 -22.47 -4.27
N LYS A 171 0.44 -21.79 -4.97
CA LYS A 171 0.69 -20.45 -5.55
C LYS A 171 0.76 -19.34 -4.48
N ALA A 172 0.08 -19.50 -3.36
CA ALA A 172 0.10 -18.51 -2.27
C ALA A 172 1.46 -18.48 -1.54
N ILE A 173 2.14 -19.62 -1.43
CA ILE A 173 3.39 -19.77 -0.67
C ILE A 173 4.48 -18.79 -1.14
N PRO A 174 4.88 -18.74 -2.42
CA PRO A 174 5.94 -17.84 -2.86
C PRO A 174 5.60 -16.37 -2.62
N TYR A 175 4.35 -15.95 -2.76
CA TYR A 175 3.95 -14.59 -2.43
C TYR A 175 4.08 -14.28 -0.94
N MET A 176 3.82 -15.25 -0.06
CA MET A 176 4.04 -15.07 1.39
C MET A 176 5.54 -14.98 1.71
N GLU A 177 6.36 -15.80 1.09
CA GLU A 177 7.82 -15.77 1.25
C GLU A 177 8.38 -14.44 0.77
N GLU A 178 8.03 -13.99 -0.45
CA GLU A 178 8.41 -12.67 -0.97
C GLU A 178 7.94 -11.53 -0.03
N SER A 179 6.74 -11.64 0.56
CA SER A 179 6.28 -10.61 1.49
C SER A 179 7.15 -10.48 2.74
N LEU A 180 7.73 -11.58 3.21
CA LEU A 180 8.63 -11.56 4.36
C LEU A 180 9.99 -10.92 4.03
N GLU A 181 10.43 -10.98 2.78
CA GLU A 181 11.66 -10.31 2.33
C GLU A 181 11.54 -8.78 2.40
N HIS A 182 10.32 -8.26 2.29
CA HIS A 182 10.02 -6.83 2.36
C HIS A 182 9.61 -6.34 3.77
N TYR A 183 9.55 -7.23 4.76
CA TYR A 183 9.21 -6.91 6.15
C TYR A 183 10.48 -6.56 6.94
#